data_ab5a8a2b322bf8a26c4617d0ade3f81b
#
_entry.id   ab5a8a2b322bf8a26c4617d0ade3f81b
#
_cell.length_a   1.000
_cell.length_b   1.000
_cell.length_c   1.000
_cell.angle_alpha   90.00
_cell.angle_beta   90.00
_cell.angle_gamma   90.00
#
_symmetry.space_group_name_H-M   'P 1'
#
loop_
_entity.id
_entity.type
_entity.pdbx_description
1 polymer ?
#
loop_
_entity_poly.entity_id
_entity_poly.type
_entity_poly.pdbx_seq_one_letter_code
_entity_poly.pdbx_strand_id
1 'polypeptide(L)' 'MSEPIQLAKGSLLKLAAPRGVVVGCESGHLWITEEAQPDDVWLAPGQRVRLVGDGLAVIEAKGDARLRIFGVATG' A
#
# COMPACT_ATOMS: atom_id res chain seq x y z
N MET A 1 7.91 6.50 12.91
CA MET A 1 7.93 7.44 11.78
C MET A 1 8.31 6.70 10.53
N SER A 2 7.53 6.83 9.50
CA SER A 2 7.81 6.10 8.28
C SER A 2 8.56 6.97 7.29
N GLU A 3 9.54 6.38 6.62
CA GLU A 3 10.24 7.04 5.54
C GLU A 3 9.54 6.73 4.23
N PRO A 4 9.63 7.62 3.24
CA PRO A 4 9.04 7.33 1.94
C PRO A 4 9.73 6.12 1.30
N ILE A 5 8.92 5.32 0.65
CA ILE A 5 9.38 4.16 -0.09
C ILE A 5 9.19 4.48 -1.56
N GLN A 6 10.23 4.28 -2.35
CA GLN A 6 10.15 4.50 -3.79
C GLN A 6 10.04 3.15 -4.48
N LEU A 7 9.06 3.06 -5.39
CA LEU A 7 8.86 1.87 -6.20
C LEU A 7 8.96 2.24 -7.67
N ALA A 8 9.80 1.53 -8.38
CA ALA A 8 9.86 1.67 -9.83
C ALA A 8 8.60 1.06 -10.45
N LYS A 9 8.23 1.56 -11.61
CA LYS A 9 7.08 1.05 -12.34
C LYS A 9 7.12 -0.48 -12.42
N GLY A 10 6.03 -1.12 -12.04
CA GLY A 10 5.89 -2.56 -12.09
C GLY A 10 6.43 -3.29 -10.86
N SER A 11 7.09 -2.60 -9.95
CA SER A 11 7.58 -3.23 -8.74
C SER A 11 6.45 -3.52 -7.77
N LEU A 12 6.64 -4.56 -6.96
CA LEU A 12 5.66 -4.99 -5.98
C LEU A 12 6.23 -4.85 -4.57
N LEU A 13 5.38 -4.41 -3.65
CA LEU A 13 5.68 -4.42 -2.23
C LEU A 13 4.62 -5.30 -1.57
N LYS A 14 5.06 -6.28 -0.79
CA LYS A 14 4.16 -7.22 -0.13
C LYS A 14 4.15 -6.96 1.36
N LEU A 15 2.96 -6.96 1.95
CA LEU A 15 2.77 -6.78 3.38
C LEU A 15 1.98 -7.95 3.92
N ALA A 16 2.51 -8.63 4.91
CA ALA A 16 1.83 -9.74 5.55
C ALA A 16 1.02 -9.23 6.73
N ALA A 17 -0.23 -9.69 6.83
CA ALA A 17 -1.14 -9.36 7.92
C ALA A 17 -1.17 -7.85 8.23
N PRO A 18 -1.49 -7.01 7.25
CA PRO A 18 -1.34 -5.56 7.39
C PRO A 18 -2.49 -4.86 8.09
N ARG A 19 -3.33 -5.57 8.82
CA ARG A 19 -4.50 -4.98 9.46
C ARG A 19 -4.11 -3.71 10.24
N GLY A 20 -4.80 -2.60 9.93
CA GLY A 20 -4.59 -1.34 10.61
C GLY A 20 -3.49 -0.47 10.01
N VAL A 21 -2.72 -1.03 9.08
CA VAL A 21 -1.68 -0.25 8.42
C VAL A 21 -2.33 0.68 7.40
N VAL A 22 -1.87 1.91 7.34
CA VAL A 22 -2.34 2.89 6.35
C VAL A 22 -1.26 3.09 5.30
N VAL A 23 -1.64 2.99 4.04
CA VAL A 23 -0.76 3.24 2.91
C VAL A 23 -1.15 4.57 2.30
N GLY A 24 -0.20 5.49 2.18
CA GLY A 24 -0.42 6.78 1.53
C GLY A 24 0.40 6.89 0.26
N CYS A 25 -0.22 7.37 -0.82
CA CYS A 25 0.48 7.62 -2.06
C CYS A 25 0.92 9.07 -2.11
N GLU A 26 2.21 9.33 -2.31
CA GLU A 26 2.73 10.69 -2.42
C GLU A 26 2.89 11.12 -3.87
N SER A 27 3.32 10.20 -4.72
CA SER A 27 3.46 10.47 -6.15
C SER A 27 3.24 9.19 -6.92
N GLY A 28 2.89 9.33 -8.20
CA GLY A 28 2.57 8.18 -9.03
C GLY A 28 1.23 7.59 -8.66
N HIS A 29 1.02 6.33 -9.01
CA HIS A 29 -0.22 5.63 -8.74
C HIS A 29 0.09 4.25 -8.19
N LEU A 30 -0.73 3.81 -7.25
CA LEU A 30 -0.58 2.50 -6.61
C LEU A 30 -1.83 1.68 -6.82
N TRP A 31 -1.65 0.39 -7.01
CA TRP A 31 -2.74 -0.57 -7.10
C TRP A 31 -2.54 -1.58 -5.97
N ILE A 32 -3.51 -1.67 -5.07
CA ILE A 32 -3.40 -2.48 -3.87
C ILE A 32 -4.45 -3.57 -3.90
N THR A 33 -4.01 -4.80 -3.71
CA THR A 33 -4.90 -5.96 -3.58
C THR A 33 -4.64 -6.62 -2.25
N GLU A 34 -5.71 -7.07 -1.58
CA GLU A 34 -5.60 -7.82 -0.33
C GLU A 34 -6.27 -9.17 -0.49
N GLU A 35 -5.68 -10.21 0.11
CA GLU A 35 -6.30 -11.52 0.14
C GLU A 35 -7.68 -11.44 0.79
N ALA A 36 -8.62 -12.19 0.23
CA ALA A 36 -9.98 -12.27 0.71
C ALA A 36 -10.78 -10.97 0.64
N GLN A 37 -10.22 -9.92 0.03
CA GLN A 37 -10.95 -8.67 -0.21
C GLN A 37 -11.29 -8.61 -1.70
N PRO A 38 -12.58 -8.47 -2.04
CA PRO A 38 -12.98 -8.55 -3.44
C PRO A 38 -12.62 -7.31 -4.25
N ASP A 39 -12.44 -6.18 -3.60
CA ASP A 39 -12.23 -4.92 -4.31
C ASP A 39 -10.77 -4.51 -4.28
N ASP A 40 -10.25 -4.15 -5.44
CA ASP A 40 -8.92 -3.57 -5.54
C ASP A 40 -8.99 -2.09 -5.19
N VAL A 41 -7.88 -1.56 -4.69
CA VAL A 41 -7.80 -0.15 -4.33
C VAL A 41 -6.79 0.54 -5.21
N TRP A 42 -7.20 1.64 -5.83
CA TRP A 42 -6.31 2.50 -6.60
C TRP A 42 -6.05 3.76 -5.79
N LEU A 43 -4.78 4.14 -5.64
CA LEU A 43 -4.41 5.37 -4.98
C LEU A 43 -3.74 6.31 -5.96
N ALA A 44 -4.24 7.53 -6.00
CA ALA A 44 -3.61 8.65 -6.69
C ALA A 44 -2.81 9.48 -5.68
N PRO A 45 -1.96 10.39 -6.13
CA PRO A 45 -1.20 11.23 -5.21
C PRO A 45 -2.11 11.94 -4.20
N GLY A 46 -1.75 11.86 -2.95
CA GLY A 46 -2.50 12.47 -1.84
C GLY A 46 -3.54 11.57 -1.23
N GLN A 47 -3.78 10.39 -1.78
CA GLN A 47 -4.79 9.48 -1.24
C GLN A 47 -4.17 8.46 -0.28
N ARG A 48 -4.99 7.97 0.63
CA ARG A 48 -4.60 6.97 1.62
C ARG A 48 -5.66 5.90 1.72
N VAL A 49 -5.23 4.71 2.14
CA VAL A 49 -6.15 3.62 2.46
C VAL A 49 -5.66 2.90 3.70
N ARG A 50 -6.62 2.49 4.55
CA ARG A 50 -6.32 1.62 5.69
C ARG A 50 -6.55 0.18 5.25
N LEU A 51 -5.54 -0.65 5.44
CA LEU A 51 -5.64 -2.06 5.10
C LEU A 51 -6.32 -2.79 6.26
N VAL A 52 -7.20 -3.73 5.92
CA VAL A 52 -8.05 -4.39 6.93
C VAL A 52 -7.84 -5.89 7.00
N GLY A 53 -7.09 -6.46 6.07
CA GLY A 53 -6.96 -7.90 5.96
C GLY A 53 -5.89 -8.48 6.88
N ASP A 54 -6.06 -9.76 7.20
CA ASP A 54 -5.08 -10.52 7.96
C ASP A 54 -4.18 -11.35 7.06
N GLY A 55 -4.46 -11.38 5.78
CA GLY A 55 -3.67 -12.11 4.80
C GLY A 55 -2.57 -11.25 4.18
N LEU A 56 -2.26 -11.52 2.93
CA LEU A 56 -1.22 -10.80 2.20
C LEU A 56 -1.84 -9.63 1.45
N ALA A 57 -1.20 -8.47 1.55
CA ALA A 57 -1.52 -7.34 0.69
C ALA A 57 -0.37 -7.12 -0.27
N VAL A 58 -0.69 -6.82 -1.53
CA VAL A 58 0.30 -6.55 -2.56
C VAL A 58 0.05 -5.14 -3.08
N ILE A 59 1.09 -4.33 -3.08
CA ILE A 59 1.05 -2.97 -3.60
C ILE A 59 1.89 -2.96 -4.87
N GLU A 60 1.25 -2.62 -5.98
CA GLU A 60 1.94 -2.53 -7.27
C GLU A 60 2.07 -1.08 -7.69
N ALA A 61 3.25 -0.69 -8.13
CA ALA A 61 3.47 0.64 -8.68
C ALA A 61 3.07 0.65 -10.15
N LYS A 62 2.09 1.49 -10.51
CA LYS A 62 1.61 1.60 -11.89
C LYS A 62 2.31 2.69 -12.67
N GLY A 63 3.38 3.17 -12.19
CA GLY A 63 4.34 4.12 -12.70
C GLY A 63 5.32 4.29 -11.58
N ASP A 64 6.40 5.00 -11.78
CA ASP A 64 7.30 5.28 -10.68
C ASP A 64 6.50 5.99 -9.59
N ALA A 65 6.56 5.47 -8.38
CA ALA A 65 5.69 5.93 -7.32
C ALA A 65 6.46 6.10 -6.01
N ARG A 66 5.93 6.94 -5.16
CA ARG A 66 6.43 7.12 -3.80
C ARG A 66 5.27 6.95 -2.85
N LEU A 67 5.48 6.15 -1.82
CA LEU A 67 4.44 5.88 -0.84
C LEU A 67 5.00 5.95 0.58
N ARG A 68 4.10 6.07 1.54
CA ARG A 68 4.44 5.97 2.96
C ARG A 68 3.52 4.96 3.62
N ILE A 69 4.04 4.30 4.63
CA ILE A 69 3.30 3.34 5.42
C ILE A 69 3.24 3.87 6.85
N PHE A 70 2.02 3.95 7.40
CA PHE A 70 1.75 4.47 8.72
C PHE A 70 1.09 3.40 9.57
N GLY A 71 1.23 3.54 10.88
CA GLY A 71 0.49 2.71 11.79
C GLY A 71 0.96 1.27 11.74
N VAL A 72 2.17 1.05 12.18
CA VAL A 72 2.67 -0.31 12.29
C VAL A 72 1.74 -1.07 13.22
N ALA A 73 1.29 -2.23 12.76
CA ALA A 73 0.51 -3.12 13.60
C ALA A 73 1.39 -3.54 14.75
N THR A 74 1.10 -3.03 15.93
CA THR A 74 1.73 -3.55 17.11
C THR A 74 0.89 -4.73 17.55
N GLY A 75 1.48 -5.84 17.41
CA GLY A 75 0.79 -7.07 17.79
C GLY A 75 0.42 -7.06 19.24
#